data_9c4cc8d3914b6caba8a304843840ff5c
#
_entry.id   9c4cc8d3914b6caba8a304843840ff5c
#
_cell.length_a   1.000
_cell.length_b   1.000
_cell.length_c   1.000
_cell.angle_alpha   90.00
_cell.angle_beta   90.00
_cell.angle_gamma   90.00
#
_symmetry.space_group_name_H-M   'P 1'
#
loop_
_entity.id
_entity.type
_entity.pdbx_description
1 polymer ?
#
loop_
_entity_poly.entity_id
_entity_poly.type
_entity_poly.pdbx_seq_one_letter_code
_entity_poly.pdbx_strand_id
1 'polypeptide(L)'
;LTGMKYIVVDPRITPASARFADLHLRPRLGTDGALALTIANRLIQNGWIDKEYIDKYVHGFEEYAESVKEYTLEKGEELTGVPASQIWQAVEMIRDAQTMSISESSAPLAHHHNGMQNYRCIMSLLAITGNIGTAGGQNPSEGQFAERTTGYTTHEREFMFETYPENADKAVGADVHPLWYELRRDMQANDLAQNILNDDEKSIKALYAHGMNYRMFAEDGKVLEAFKKLDFFVDVDLFMTDSAKWADIVLPCCTSLERSEFKGYPGCHIMYTKPVVQPLGESKRDVDIIVELANVMGIDDPLLCSGYENCVKHIFRDLPVDLDMVMASDEVIKIEGEGVGVKSGQWYMENGWRTPTGKIELYSEIIGAHPEWGLDPLPSYTPPINPDPEKYPFMLCSGARLPNVLHSRLHGSPWQRSLLPDPTVEMNPADCEKLGIEMGDDVEIVTSIGSMKFKANPSHTIKEGQLFVYHGYPERDINSIIPYLEICDPYSGYPAYRSVYCTVRRVD
;
A
#
# COMPACT_ATOMS: atom_id res chain seq x y z
N LEU A 1 -4.26 -31.29 -0.53
CA LEU A 1 -4.78 -30.21 0.28
C LEU A 1 -4.77 -30.64 1.75
N THR A 2 -4.15 -29.88 2.59
CA THR A 2 -3.64 -30.20 3.92
C THR A 2 -4.69 -30.22 5.05
N GLY A 3 -6.00 -30.14 4.71
CA GLY A 3 -7.06 -29.98 5.73
C GLY A 3 -7.18 -28.57 6.31
N MET A 4 -6.42 -27.59 5.78
CA MET A 4 -6.50 -26.18 6.16
C MET A 4 -7.86 -25.60 5.78
N LYS A 5 -8.42 -24.80 6.67
CA LYS A 5 -9.69 -24.08 6.48
C LYS A 5 -9.41 -22.65 6.00
N TYR A 6 -10.26 -22.16 5.11
CA TYR A 6 -10.13 -20.82 4.53
C TYR A 6 -11.33 -19.95 4.86
N ILE A 7 -11.08 -18.88 5.60
CA ILE A 7 -12.01 -17.76 5.73
C ILE A 7 -11.57 -16.70 4.71
N VAL A 8 -12.43 -16.38 3.76
CA VAL A 8 -12.19 -15.29 2.81
C VAL A 8 -13.01 -14.08 3.23
N VAL A 9 -12.35 -12.95 3.42
CA VAL A 9 -12.97 -11.66 3.70
C VAL A 9 -12.83 -10.80 2.45
N ASP A 10 -13.91 -10.60 1.72
CA ASP A 10 -13.92 -9.83 0.48
C ASP A 10 -15.38 -9.38 0.20
N PRO A 11 -15.65 -8.09 0.00
CA PRO A 11 -17.01 -7.62 -0.33
C PRO A 11 -17.51 -8.18 -1.67
N ARG A 12 -16.61 -8.58 -2.55
CA ARG A 12 -16.86 -9.09 -3.89
C ARG A 12 -16.74 -10.61 -3.94
N ILE A 13 -17.53 -11.26 -4.80
CA ILE A 13 -17.31 -12.69 -5.11
C ILE A 13 -16.13 -12.78 -6.09
N THR A 14 -15.05 -13.39 -5.64
CA THR A 14 -13.83 -13.61 -6.41
C THR A 14 -13.63 -15.09 -6.73
N PRO A 15 -12.77 -15.44 -7.70
CA PRO A 15 -12.42 -16.84 -7.93
C PRO A 15 -11.90 -17.56 -6.67
N ALA A 16 -11.20 -16.84 -5.79
CA ALA A 16 -10.70 -17.40 -4.53
C ALA A 16 -11.86 -17.71 -3.57
N SER A 17 -12.77 -16.76 -3.35
CA SER A 17 -13.92 -16.97 -2.47
C SER A 17 -14.87 -18.03 -3.01
N ALA A 18 -15.09 -18.09 -4.33
CA ALA A 18 -16.01 -19.05 -4.93
C ALA A 18 -15.48 -20.50 -4.94
N ARG A 19 -14.15 -20.70 -4.94
CA ARG A 19 -13.55 -22.04 -5.12
C ARG A 19 -12.94 -22.63 -3.85
N PHE A 20 -12.47 -21.78 -2.94
CA PHE A 20 -11.63 -22.23 -1.82
C PHE A 20 -12.17 -21.88 -0.44
N ALA A 21 -13.08 -20.89 -0.32
CA ALA A 21 -13.60 -20.48 0.97
C ALA A 21 -14.45 -21.59 1.62
N ASP A 22 -14.10 -21.96 2.85
CA ASP A 22 -15.02 -22.67 3.76
C ASP A 22 -16.05 -21.71 4.35
N LEU A 23 -15.66 -20.42 4.51
CA LEU A 23 -16.52 -19.31 4.92
C LEU A 23 -16.16 -18.06 4.14
N HIS A 24 -17.13 -17.41 3.51
CA HIS A 24 -16.95 -16.14 2.83
C HIS A 24 -17.71 -15.02 3.56
N LEU A 25 -16.97 -14.12 4.19
CA LEU A 25 -17.49 -12.92 4.83
C LEU A 25 -17.44 -11.76 3.81
N ARG A 26 -18.57 -11.11 3.60
CA ARG A 26 -18.71 -10.01 2.65
C ARG A 26 -19.01 -8.69 3.38
N PRO A 27 -18.01 -8.01 3.96
CA PRO A 27 -18.24 -6.75 4.67
C PRO A 27 -18.63 -5.63 3.69
N ARG A 28 -19.21 -4.55 4.22
CA ARG A 28 -19.28 -3.28 3.49
C ARG A 28 -17.87 -2.75 3.29
N LEU A 29 -17.65 -2.02 2.20
CA LEU A 29 -16.36 -1.42 1.90
C LEU A 29 -15.89 -0.52 3.06
N GLY A 30 -14.64 -0.68 3.47
CA GLY A 30 -14.01 0.11 4.54
C GLY A 30 -14.41 -0.28 5.96
N THR A 31 -15.07 -1.44 6.17
CA THR A 31 -15.47 -1.91 7.50
C THR A 31 -14.67 -3.11 8.01
N ASP A 32 -13.55 -3.39 7.39
CA ASP A 32 -12.67 -4.52 7.72
C ASP A 32 -12.18 -4.46 9.18
N GLY A 33 -11.81 -3.27 9.65
CA GLY A 33 -11.41 -3.04 11.04
C GLY A 33 -12.54 -3.37 12.02
N ALA A 34 -13.78 -2.94 11.75
CA ALA A 34 -14.94 -3.24 12.61
C ALA A 34 -15.22 -4.74 12.69
N LEU A 35 -15.07 -5.46 11.56
CA LEU A 35 -15.19 -6.93 11.55
C LEU A 35 -14.14 -7.59 12.43
N ALA A 36 -12.87 -7.17 12.30
CA ALA A 36 -11.76 -7.70 13.08
C ALA A 36 -11.96 -7.43 14.60
N LEU A 37 -12.34 -6.20 14.97
CA LEU A 37 -12.62 -5.84 16.36
C LEU A 37 -13.79 -6.64 16.96
N THR A 38 -14.82 -6.92 16.16
CA THR A 38 -15.95 -7.78 16.57
C THR A 38 -15.48 -9.21 16.85
N ILE A 39 -14.65 -9.77 15.97
CA ILE A 39 -14.05 -11.09 16.16
C ILE A 39 -13.16 -11.10 17.42
N ALA A 40 -12.28 -10.10 17.58
CA ALA A 40 -11.42 -9.95 18.74
C ALA A 40 -12.21 -9.88 20.06
N ASN A 41 -13.27 -9.07 20.08
CA ASN A 41 -14.17 -9.00 21.24
C ASN A 41 -14.69 -10.38 21.63
N ARG A 42 -15.18 -11.19 20.69
CA ARG A 42 -15.71 -12.53 20.99
C ARG A 42 -14.65 -13.50 21.47
N LEU A 43 -13.46 -13.45 20.88
CA LEU A 43 -12.34 -14.28 21.34
C LEU A 43 -11.93 -13.93 22.78
N ILE A 44 -11.82 -12.65 23.11
CA ILE A 44 -11.47 -12.17 24.45
C ILE A 44 -12.54 -12.51 25.47
N GLN A 45 -13.81 -12.22 25.19
CA GLN A 45 -14.91 -12.46 26.12
C GLN A 45 -15.11 -13.93 26.45
N ASN A 46 -14.78 -14.84 25.55
CA ASN A 46 -14.86 -16.28 25.78
C ASN A 46 -13.56 -16.90 26.29
N GLY A 47 -12.50 -16.11 26.46
CA GLY A 47 -11.20 -16.58 26.90
C GLY A 47 -10.46 -17.45 25.87
N TRP A 48 -10.79 -17.33 24.59
CA TRP A 48 -10.19 -18.04 23.46
C TRP A 48 -8.98 -17.26 22.90
N ILE A 49 -8.08 -16.91 23.80
CA ILE A 49 -6.85 -16.15 23.55
C ILE A 49 -5.66 -16.85 24.18
N ASP A 50 -4.46 -16.59 23.70
CA ASP A 50 -3.22 -17.12 24.28
C ASP A 50 -2.65 -16.14 25.32
N LYS A 51 -3.04 -16.34 26.58
CA LYS A 51 -2.63 -15.47 27.68
C LYS A 51 -1.12 -15.50 27.94
N GLU A 52 -0.50 -16.68 27.84
CA GLU A 52 0.95 -16.81 28.06
C GLU A 52 1.74 -16.03 26.99
N TYR A 53 1.30 -16.14 25.74
CA TYR A 53 1.88 -15.37 24.64
C TYR A 53 1.68 -13.86 24.83
N ILE A 54 0.45 -13.44 25.19
CA ILE A 54 0.11 -12.02 25.40
C ILE A 54 1.00 -11.43 26.50
N ASP A 55 1.08 -12.06 27.67
CA ASP A 55 1.87 -11.57 28.82
C ASP A 55 3.34 -11.38 28.45
N LYS A 56 3.88 -12.27 27.61
CA LYS A 56 5.30 -12.26 27.24
C LYS A 56 5.62 -11.30 26.10
N TYR A 57 4.79 -11.27 25.05
CA TYR A 57 5.15 -10.67 23.76
C TYR A 57 4.30 -9.49 23.33
N VAL A 58 3.18 -9.20 24.02
CA VAL A 58 2.24 -8.15 23.61
C VAL A 58 2.24 -7.01 24.65
N HIS A 59 2.14 -5.78 24.17
CA HIS A 59 2.01 -4.57 24.97
C HIS A 59 0.64 -3.92 24.71
N GLY A 60 0.01 -3.39 25.78
CA GLY A 60 -1.27 -2.66 25.69
C GLY A 60 -2.50 -3.56 25.54
N PHE A 61 -2.44 -4.81 26.03
CA PHE A 61 -3.57 -5.74 25.89
C PHE A 61 -4.78 -5.34 26.73
N GLU A 62 -4.61 -4.86 27.95
CA GLU A 62 -5.71 -4.47 28.85
C GLU A 62 -6.51 -3.30 28.27
N GLU A 63 -5.84 -2.28 27.78
CA GLU A 63 -6.45 -1.13 27.11
C GLU A 63 -7.17 -1.56 25.84
N TYR A 64 -6.57 -2.44 25.07
CA TYR A 64 -7.19 -3.00 23.87
C TYR A 64 -8.42 -3.85 24.22
N ALA A 65 -8.35 -4.72 25.22
CA ALA A 65 -9.47 -5.55 25.65
C ALA A 65 -10.65 -4.72 26.15
N GLU A 66 -10.37 -3.57 26.76
CA GLU A 66 -11.42 -2.62 27.17
C GLU A 66 -12.04 -1.93 25.94
N SER A 67 -11.21 -1.45 25.00
CA SER A 67 -11.69 -0.71 23.82
C SER A 67 -12.56 -1.56 22.89
N VAL A 68 -12.32 -2.86 22.79
CA VAL A 68 -13.10 -3.73 21.90
C VAL A 68 -14.45 -4.18 22.49
N LYS A 69 -14.78 -3.89 23.76
CA LYS A 69 -16.03 -4.33 24.39
C LYS A 69 -17.29 -3.88 23.70
N GLU A 70 -17.25 -2.72 23.07
CA GLU A 70 -18.39 -2.18 22.33
C GLU A 70 -18.73 -2.94 21.05
N TYR A 71 -17.76 -3.67 20.47
CA TYR A 71 -17.94 -4.40 19.22
C TYR A 71 -18.61 -5.76 19.45
N THR A 72 -19.90 -5.73 19.87
CA THR A 72 -20.71 -6.96 20.00
C THR A 72 -21.03 -7.56 18.63
N LEU A 73 -21.57 -8.79 18.57
CA LEU A 73 -21.99 -9.41 17.31
C LEU A 73 -23.04 -8.57 16.57
N GLU A 74 -24.00 -8.01 17.32
CA GLU A 74 -25.06 -7.16 16.78
C GLU A 74 -24.46 -5.87 16.21
N LYS A 75 -23.52 -5.25 16.92
CA LYS A 75 -22.81 -4.06 16.44
C LYS A 75 -21.96 -4.38 15.23
N GLY A 76 -21.29 -5.53 15.23
CA GLY A 76 -20.52 -6.01 14.07
C GLY A 76 -21.40 -6.20 12.84
N GLU A 77 -22.58 -6.82 12.96
CA GLU A 77 -23.54 -6.96 11.86
C GLU A 77 -24.05 -5.60 11.39
N GLU A 78 -24.39 -4.70 12.31
CA GLU A 78 -24.82 -3.32 11.98
C GLU A 78 -23.77 -2.59 11.16
N LEU A 79 -22.51 -2.60 11.59
CA LEU A 79 -21.40 -1.86 10.94
C LEU A 79 -20.99 -2.49 9.63
N THR A 80 -20.83 -3.80 9.60
CA THR A 80 -20.23 -4.50 8.46
C THR A 80 -21.22 -5.05 7.44
N GLY A 81 -22.47 -5.25 7.85
CA GLY A 81 -23.49 -5.94 7.07
C GLY A 81 -23.18 -7.44 6.86
N VAL A 82 -22.25 -8.00 7.64
CA VAL A 82 -22.02 -9.44 7.73
C VAL A 82 -22.92 -9.99 8.82
N PRO A 83 -23.74 -11.02 8.55
CA PRO A 83 -24.63 -11.60 9.55
C PRO A 83 -23.88 -12.03 10.82
N ALA A 84 -24.42 -11.71 11.99
CA ALA A 84 -23.83 -12.09 13.29
C ALA A 84 -23.50 -13.58 13.39
N SER A 85 -24.33 -14.43 12.79
CA SER A 85 -24.10 -15.88 12.72
C SER A 85 -22.86 -16.26 11.91
N GLN A 86 -22.53 -15.53 10.84
CA GLN A 86 -21.33 -15.77 10.04
C GLN A 86 -20.09 -15.24 10.77
N ILE A 87 -20.19 -14.10 11.45
CA ILE A 87 -19.11 -13.58 12.30
C ILE A 87 -18.81 -14.60 13.41
N TRP A 88 -19.85 -15.13 14.06
CA TRP A 88 -19.69 -16.17 15.08
C TRP A 88 -19.04 -17.44 14.51
N GLN A 89 -19.44 -17.88 13.33
CA GLN A 89 -18.81 -19.04 12.66
C GLN A 89 -17.30 -18.80 12.43
N ALA A 90 -16.90 -17.58 12.04
CA ALA A 90 -15.48 -17.24 11.91
C ALA A 90 -14.75 -17.34 13.26
N VAL A 91 -15.37 -16.84 14.34
CA VAL A 91 -14.81 -16.93 15.70
C VAL A 91 -14.62 -18.41 16.11
N GLU A 92 -15.59 -19.27 15.83
CA GLU A 92 -15.48 -20.70 16.11
C GLU A 92 -14.39 -21.39 15.29
N MET A 93 -14.26 -21.03 14.00
CA MET A 93 -13.19 -21.56 13.16
C MET A 93 -11.80 -21.15 13.66
N ILE A 94 -11.65 -19.92 14.16
CA ILE A 94 -10.41 -19.43 14.76
C ILE A 94 -10.12 -20.16 16.07
N ARG A 95 -11.11 -20.32 16.94
CA ARG A 95 -11.00 -21.09 18.20
C ARG A 95 -10.51 -22.52 17.97
N ASP A 96 -11.05 -23.17 16.94
CA ASP A 96 -10.79 -24.59 16.67
C ASP A 96 -9.49 -24.81 15.89
N ALA A 97 -8.89 -23.77 15.35
CA ALA A 97 -7.62 -23.81 14.63
C ALA A 97 -6.44 -23.99 15.60
N GLN A 98 -5.51 -24.84 15.27
CA GLN A 98 -4.24 -24.96 16.01
C GLN A 98 -3.35 -23.76 15.77
N THR A 99 -3.36 -23.24 14.57
CA THR A 99 -2.61 -22.05 14.15
C THR A 99 -3.38 -21.28 13.10
N MET A 100 -3.14 -19.99 13.01
CA MET A 100 -3.76 -19.10 12.03
C MET A 100 -2.71 -18.24 11.35
N SER A 101 -2.85 -18.08 10.04
CA SER A 101 -2.10 -17.10 9.25
C SER A 101 -3.08 -16.28 8.44
N ILE A 102 -2.78 -15.00 8.26
CA ILE A 102 -3.59 -14.06 7.49
C ILE A 102 -2.78 -13.62 6.28
N SER A 103 -3.32 -13.88 5.09
CA SER A 103 -2.74 -13.37 3.84
C SER A 103 -3.54 -12.14 3.42
N GLU A 104 -2.95 -10.99 3.57
CA GLU A 104 -3.52 -9.70 3.18
C GLU A 104 -2.73 -9.10 2.01
N SER A 105 -3.35 -8.17 1.33
CA SER A 105 -2.69 -7.30 0.36
C SER A 105 -2.74 -5.86 0.86
N SER A 106 -1.65 -5.13 0.70
CA SER A 106 -1.56 -3.74 1.18
C SER A 106 -2.67 -2.85 0.63
N ALA A 107 -2.83 -2.78 -0.67
CA ALA A 107 -3.79 -1.87 -1.30
C ALA A 107 -5.26 -2.07 -0.88
N PRO A 108 -5.82 -3.29 -0.75
CA PRO A 108 -7.19 -3.47 -0.31
C PRO A 108 -7.50 -2.92 1.08
N LEU A 109 -6.54 -2.91 1.97
CA LEU A 109 -6.73 -2.46 3.35
C LEU A 109 -6.29 -1.01 3.57
N ALA A 110 -5.16 -0.58 2.96
CA ALA A 110 -4.61 0.75 3.17
C ALA A 110 -5.44 1.86 2.51
N HIS A 111 -6.11 1.57 1.37
CA HIS A 111 -6.81 2.58 0.60
C HIS A 111 -8.25 2.83 1.10
N HIS A 112 -8.38 3.11 2.38
CA HIS A 112 -9.59 3.52 3.07
C HIS A 112 -9.28 4.67 4.03
N HIS A 113 -10.27 5.43 4.43
CA HIS A 113 -10.13 6.44 5.49
C HIS A 113 -9.59 5.83 6.80
N ASN A 114 -9.89 4.58 7.08
CA ASN A 114 -9.39 3.82 8.22
C ASN A 114 -8.25 2.85 7.85
N GLY A 115 -7.45 3.18 6.84
CA GLY A 115 -6.54 2.23 6.19
C GLY A 115 -5.53 1.60 7.12
N MET A 116 -4.72 2.39 7.82
CA MET A 116 -3.72 1.88 8.75
C MET A 116 -4.36 1.14 9.92
N GLN A 117 -5.47 1.65 10.44
CA GLN A 117 -6.19 1.01 11.54
C GLN A 117 -6.82 -0.32 11.11
N ASN A 118 -7.27 -0.48 9.87
CA ASN A 118 -7.73 -1.79 9.35
C ASN A 118 -6.63 -2.85 9.49
N TYR A 119 -5.38 -2.51 9.15
CA TYR A 119 -4.24 -3.41 9.36
C TYR A 119 -4.04 -3.75 10.83
N ARG A 120 -4.01 -2.74 11.68
CA ARG A 120 -3.79 -2.94 13.12
C ARG A 120 -4.88 -3.80 13.74
N CYS A 121 -6.16 -3.56 13.38
CA CYS A 121 -7.29 -4.38 13.82
C CYS A 121 -7.18 -5.84 13.37
N ILE A 122 -6.76 -6.09 12.13
CA ILE A 122 -6.59 -7.45 11.61
C ILE A 122 -5.39 -8.14 12.27
N MET A 123 -4.25 -7.46 12.39
CA MET A 123 -3.05 -8.01 13.00
C MET A 123 -3.24 -8.28 14.50
N SER A 124 -4.11 -7.53 15.19
CA SER A 124 -4.44 -7.79 16.60
C SER A 124 -5.01 -9.19 16.83
N LEU A 125 -5.75 -9.75 15.86
CA LEU A 125 -6.26 -11.13 15.93
C LEU A 125 -5.13 -12.16 16.04
N LEU A 126 -4.05 -11.97 15.28
CA LEU A 126 -2.87 -12.82 15.36
C LEU A 126 -2.12 -12.64 16.68
N ALA A 127 -2.04 -11.40 17.17
CA ALA A 127 -1.37 -11.07 18.42
C ALA A 127 -2.07 -11.72 19.65
N ILE A 128 -3.39 -11.60 19.74
CA ILE A 128 -4.14 -12.14 20.88
C ILE A 128 -4.29 -13.68 20.85
N THR A 129 -4.09 -14.30 19.69
CA THR A 129 -4.17 -15.76 19.52
C THR A 129 -2.81 -16.44 19.44
N GLY A 130 -1.70 -15.70 19.70
CA GLY A 130 -0.35 -16.26 19.73
C GLY A 130 0.18 -16.71 18.36
N ASN A 131 -0.28 -16.12 17.27
CA ASN A 131 0.02 -16.56 15.92
C ASN A 131 1.06 -15.69 15.18
N ILE A 132 1.80 -14.81 15.85
CA ILE A 132 2.91 -14.06 15.24
C ILE A 132 4.23 -14.66 15.66
N GLY A 133 5.05 -15.08 14.71
CA GLY A 133 6.37 -15.67 14.94
C GLY A 133 6.37 -17.13 15.39
N THR A 134 5.20 -17.75 15.48
CA THR A 134 5.04 -19.15 15.86
C THR A 134 4.96 -20.05 14.63
N ALA A 135 5.32 -21.34 14.80
CA ALA A 135 5.26 -22.31 13.71
C ALA A 135 3.82 -22.52 13.22
N GLY A 136 3.60 -22.34 11.92
CA GLY A 136 2.28 -22.43 11.29
C GLY A 136 1.43 -21.16 11.40
N GLY A 137 1.88 -20.16 12.15
CA GLY A 137 1.27 -18.83 12.23
C GLY A 137 1.84 -17.87 11.20
N GLN A 138 1.61 -16.57 11.41
CA GLN A 138 2.20 -15.51 10.64
C GLN A 138 3.68 -15.36 10.97
N ASN A 139 4.52 -15.45 9.98
CA ASN A 139 5.96 -15.33 10.17
C ASN A 139 6.46 -14.07 9.44
N PRO A 140 6.35 -12.89 10.05
CA PRO A 140 6.90 -11.69 9.45
C PRO A 140 8.39 -11.88 9.28
N SER A 141 8.88 -11.56 8.11
CA SER A 141 10.30 -11.63 7.77
C SER A 141 10.77 -10.28 7.30
N GLU A 142 11.96 -9.91 7.70
CA GLU A 142 12.59 -8.68 7.30
C GLU A 142 13.86 -8.98 6.51
N GLY A 143 13.88 -8.47 5.28
CA GLY A 143 15.03 -8.58 4.41
C GLY A 143 15.22 -9.93 3.72
N GLN A 144 16.22 -9.97 2.88
CA GLN A 144 16.59 -11.15 2.08
C GLN A 144 18.00 -11.65 2.42
N PHE A 145 18.76 -10.86 3.20
CA PHE A 145 20.18 -11.12 3.47
C PHE A 145 20.44 -11.13 4.96
N ALA A 146 21.42 -10.44 5.47
CA ALA A 146 21.90 -10.56 6.84
C ALA A 146 21.04 -9.85 7.89
N GLU A 147 21.31 -10.13 9.17
CA GLU A 147 20.70 -9.48 10.32
C GLU A 147 20.82 -7.95 10.30
N ARG A 148 21.87 -7.42 9.68
CA ARG A 148 22.15 -5.98 9.61
C ARG A 148 21.64 -5.32 8.36
N THR A 149 21.37 -6.10 7.32
CA THR A 149 20.83 -5.62 6.06
C THR A 149 19.48 -6.28 5.80
N THR A 150 18.46 -5.49 5.61
CA THR A 150 17.12 -5.94 5.28
C THR A 150 16.88 -5.94 3.77
N GLY A 151 17.56 -6.77 3.00
CA GLY A 151 17.59 -6.71 1.56
C GLY A 151 18.58 -5.63 1.08
N TYR A 152 18.87 -5.57 -0.18
CA TYR A 152 19.83 -4.59 -0.61
C TYR A 152 19.28 -3.19 -0.93
N THR A 153 18.08 -2.95 -0.54
CA THR A 153 17.47 -1.62 -0.50
C THR A 153 17.70 -0.90 0.82
N THR A 154 18.51 -1.40 1.76
CA THR A 154 18.25 -1.13 3.15
C THR A 154 19.36 -0.61 4.02
N HIS A 155 20.20 0.14 3.48
CA HIS A 155 20.76 1.20 4.28
C HIS A 155 19.87 2.47 4.28
N GLU A 156 18.60 2.34 3.84
CA GLU A 156 17.60 3.40 3.94
C GLU A 156 17.52 3.95 5.36
N ARG A 157 17.47 3.05 6.36
CA ARG A 157 17.45 3.45 7.78
C ARG A 157 18.72 4.19 8.20
N GLU A 158 19.90 3.77 7.74
CA GLU A 158 21.15 4.47 7.97
C GLU A 158 21.07 5.93 7.50
N PHE A 159 20.61 6.14 6.27
CA PHE A 159 20.53 7.48 5.67
C PHE A 159 19.40 8.32 6.25
N MET A 160 18.25 7.73 6.53
CA MET A 160 17.07 8.46 6.99
C MET A 160 17.04 8.71 8.50
N PHE A 161 17.76 7.94 9.30
CA PHE A 161 17.71 8.04 10.76
C PHE A 161 19.07 8.14 11.40
N GLU A 162 20.00 7.23 11.08
CA GLU A 162 21.28 7.10 11.84
C GLU A 162 22.27 8.23 11.47
N THR A 163 22.27 8.65 10.21
CA THR A 163 23.14 9.74 9.72
C THR A 163 22.37 11.01 9.36
N TYR A 164 21.08 11.06 9.68
CA TYR A 164 20.27 12.25 9.43
C TYR A 164 20.72 13.40 10.30
N PRO A 165 21.00 14.60 9.74
CA PRO A 165 21.48 15.72 10.54
C PRO A 165 20.47 16.15 11.60
N GLU A 166 20.90 16.31 12.86
CA GLU A 166 20.01 16.71 13.97
C GLU A 166 19.32 18.08 13.75
N ASN A 167 19.96 18.95 12.98
CA ASN A 167 19.47 20.30 12.67
C ASN A 167 18.86 20.41 11.26
N ALA A 168 18.61 19.30 10.59
CA ALA A 168 17.95 19.33 9.29
C ALA A 168 16.49 19.80 9.44
N ASP A 169 16.05 20.62 8.50
CA ASP A 169 14.64 20.99 8.39
C ASP A 169 13.78 19.75 8.15
N LYS A 170 12.58 19.76 8.72
CA LYS A 170 11.59 18.72 8.38
C LYS A 170 11.24 18.78 6.90
N ALA A 171 10.90 17.63 6.33
CA ALA A 171 10.37 17.55 4.97
C ALA A 171 9.12 18.45 4.83
N VAL A 172 8.93 19.02 3.65
CA VAL A 172 7.73 19.79 3.31
C VAL A 172 6.49 18.92 3.55
N GLY A 173 5.44 19.47 4.18
CA GLY A 173 4.23 18.72 4.49
C GLY A 173 4.33 17.74 5.67
N ALA A 174 5.45 17.69 6.40
CA ALA A 174 5.64 16.81 7.56
C ALA A 174 4.55 16.93 8.64
N ASP A 175 3.96 18.11 8.79
CA ASP A 175 2.91 18.36 9.78
C ASP A 175 1.50 17.94 9.30
N VAL A 176 1.32 17.61 8.02
CA VAL A 176 0.04 17.11 7.45
C VAL A 176 -0.17 15.65 7.84
N HIS A 177 0.86 14.83 7.69
CA HIS A 177 0.87 13.42 8.09
C HIS A 177 2.06 13.14 9.03
N PRO A 178 1.98 13.58 10.30
CA PRO A 178 3.14 13.58 11.20
C PRO A 178 3.64 12.17 11.53
N LEU A 179 2.76 11.18 11.64
CA LEU A 179 3.16 9.78 11.83
C LEU A 179 3.93 9.24 10.63
N TRP A 180 3.50 9.58 9.41
CA TRP A 180 4.25 9.22 8.20
C TRP A 180 5.67 9.78 8.25
N TYR A 181 5.80 11.09 8.54
CA TYR A 181 7.11 11.71 8.67
C TYR A 181 7.95 11.09 9.79
N GLU A 182 7.35 10.78 10.93
CA GLU A 182 8.08 10.14 12.04
C GLU A 182 8.68 8.79 11.65
N LEU A 183 7.95 8.02 10.84
CA LEU A 183 8.37 6.68 10.41
C LEU A 183 9.24 6.67 9.15
N ARG A 184 9.19 7.72 8.31
CA ARG A 184 9.81 7.72 6.98
C ARG A 184 10.80 8.84 6.74
N ARG A 185 10.71 9.94 7.47
CA ARG A 185 11.50 11.18 7.30
C ARG A 185 11.36 11.84 5.92
N ASP A 186 10.37 11.45 5.14
CA ASP A 186 10.06 12.00 3.83
C ASP A 186 8.65 12.60 3.78
N MET A 187 8.36 13.35 2.72
CA MET A 187 7.02 13.86 2.43
C MET A 187 6.11 12.72 1.99
N GLN A 188 4.86 12.71 2.44
CA GLN A 188 3.84 11.84 1.84
C GLN A 188 3.64 12.22 0.37
N ALA A 189 3.93 11.31 -0.56
CA ALA A 189 3.93 11.61 -1.99
C ALA A 189 2.59 12.13 -2.52
N ASN A 190 1.47 11.71 -1.94
CA ASN A 190 0.15 12.20 -2.35
C ASN A 190 -0.09 13.68 -2.03
N ASP A 191 0.68 14.26 -1.11
CA ASP A 191 0.63 15.69 -0.78
C ASP A 191 1.40 16.57 -1.78
N LEU A 192 2.02 15.99 -2.82
CA LEU A 192 2.84 16.71 -3.79
C LEU A 192 2.11 17.93 -4.38
N ALA A 193 0.89 17.71 -4.89
CA ALA A 193 0.12 18.81 -5.50
C ALA A 193 -0.16 19.92 -4.50
N GLN A 194 -0.56 19.59 -3.28
CA GLN A 194 -0.83 20.59 -2.24
C GLN A 194 0.42 21.39 -1.89
N ASN A 195 1.58 20.72 -1.74
CA ASN A 195 2.84 21.36 -1.37
C ASN A 195 3.47 22.19 -2.50
N ILE A 196 3.07 21.98 -3.74
CA ILE A 196 3.41 22.86 -4.87
C ILE A 196 2.42 24.05 -4.94
N LEU A 197 1.13 23.79 -4.71
CA LEU A 197 0.08 24.79 -4.84
C LEU A 197 0.01 25.77 -3.67
N ASN A 198 0.54 25.40 -2.50
CA ASN A 198 0.69 26.32 -1.38
C ASN A 198 1.51 27.53 -1.82
N ASP A 199 1.08 28.71 -1.37
CA ASP A 199 1.76 29.97 -1.72
C ASP A 199 2.54 30.49 -0.51
N ASP A 200 3.50 29.68 -0.04
CA ASP A 200 4.36 29.98 1.09
C ASP A 200 5.84 29.80 0.75
N GLU A 201 6.73 30.19 1.67
CA GLU A 201 8.19 30.08 1.48
C GLU A 201 8.69 28.64 1.36
N LYS A 202 7.91 27.65 1.83
CA LYS A 202 8.24 26.23 1.79
C LYS A 202 7.66 25.53 0.57
N SER A 203 6.91 26.21 -0.30
CA SER A 203 6.32 25.60 -1.49
C SER A 203 7.38 24.98 -2.38
N ILE A 204 7.09 23.78 -2.89
CA ILE A 204 7.97 23.10 -3.86
C ILE A 204 7.98 23.90 -5.16
N LYS A 205 9.16 24.30 -5.61
CA LYS A 205 9.37 25.12 -6.84
C LYS A 205 9.93 24.31 -7.99
N ALA A 206 10.68 23.24 -7.70
CA ALA A 206 11.26 22.37 -8.71
C ALA A 206 10.97 20.89 -8.41
N LEU A 207 10.79 20.11 -9.44
CA LEU A 207 10.57 18.67 -9.38
C LEU A 207 11.59 17.95 -10.23
N TYR A 208 12.26 16.95 -9.66
CA TYR A 208 13.07 15.97 -10.36
C TYR A 208 12.47 14.60 -10.12
N ALA A 209 11.93 14.00 -11.15
CA ALA A 209 11.15 12.77 -11.07
C ALA A 209 11.74 11.63 -11.90
N HIS A 210 11.47 10.40 -11.49
CA HIS A 210 11.78 9.18 -12.22
C HIS A 210 10.49 8.39 -12.45
N GLY A 211 10.11 8.18 -13.71
CA GLY A 211 8.94 7.40 -14.10
C GLY A 211 7.63 7.95 -13.51
N MET A 212 7.50 9.27 -13.46
CA MET A 212 6.36 9.95 -12.87
C MET A 212 5.08 9.61 -13.62
N ASN A 213 4.03 9.21 -12.88
CA ASN A 213 2.70 9.00 -13.44
C ASN A 213 1.65 9.72 -12.60
N TYR A 214 1.33 10.96 -12.99
CA TYR A 214 0.37 11.79 -12.26
C TYR A 214 -1.02 11.15 -12.17
N ARG A 215 -1.40 10.30 -13.15
CA ARG A 215 -2.70 9.61 -13.15
C ARG A 215 -2.86 8.58 -12.03
N MET A 216 -1.78 8.27 -11.30
CA MET A 216 -1.85 7.39 -10.13
C MET A 216 -2.22 8.13 -8.84
N PHE A 217 -2.25 9.46 -8.87
CA PHE A 217 -2.67 10.27 -7.73
C PHE A 217 -4.19 10.44 -7.70
N ALA A 218 -4.76 10.53 -6.51
CA ALA A 218 -6.13 11.03 -6.37
C ALA A 218 -6.17 12.52 -6.74
N GLU A 219 -7.31 13.00 -7.23
CA GLU A 219 -7.43 14.38 -7.72
C GLU A 219 -6.34 14.75 -8.74
N ASP A 220 -6.05 13.88 -9.68
CA ASP A 220 -4.95 14.06 -10.64
C ASP A 220 -4.99 15.39 -11.40
N GLY A 221 -6.16 16.00 -11.53
CA GLY A 221 -6.32 17.35 -12.05
C GLY A 221 -5.56 18.41 -11.23
N LYS A 222 -5.51 18.27 -9.90
CA LYS A 222 -4.70 19.15 -9.02
C LYS A 222 -3.20 18.97 -9.26
N VAL A 223 -2.76 17.74 -9.56
CA VAL A 223 -1.34 17.49 -9.92
C VAL A 223 -0.97 18.22 -11.20
N LEU A 224 -1.87 18.23 -12.20
CA LEU A 224 -1.65 19.01 -13.42
C LEU A 224 -1.65 20.52 -13.18
N GLU A 225 -2.49 21.02 -12.27
CA GLU A 225 -2.43 22.43 -11.84
C GLU A 225 -1.11 22.74 -11.14
N ALA A 226 -0.63 21.83 -10.31
CA ALA A 226 0.65 21.95 -9.63
C ALA A 226 1.82 21.99 -10.62
N PHE A 227 1.85 21.12 -11.63
CA PHE A 227 2.90 21.14 -12.65
C PHE A 227 3.02 22.50 -13.36
N LYS A 228 1.90 23.20 -13.59
CA LYS A 228 1.91 24.54 -14.20
C LYS A 228 2.51 25.62 -13.31
N LYS A 229 2.59 25.37 -11.99
CA LYS A 229 3.16 26.31 -11.02
C LYS A 229 4.65 26.06 -10.71
N LEU A 230 5.19 24.94 -11.14
CA LEU A 230 6.61 24.67 -10.98
C LEU A 230 7.44 25.64 -11.79
N ASP A 231 8.53 26.12 -11.20
CA ASP A 231 9.54 26.90 -11.89
C ASP A 231 10.41 26.02 -12.80
N PHE A 232 10.54 24.72 -12.46
CA PHE A 232 11.35 23.77 -13.20
C PHE A 232 10.93 22.34 -12.95
N PHE A 233 10.76 21.53 -14.01
CA PHE A 233 10.41 20.12 -13.92
C PHE A 233 11.30 19.27 -14.82
N VAL A 234 11.98 18.29 -14.24
CA VAL A 234 12.75 17.26 -14.95
C VAL A 234 12.09 15.91 -14.73
N ASP A 235 11.83 15.17 -15.81
CA ASP A 235 11.34 13.79 -15.76
C ASP A 235 12.31 12.83 -16.43
N VAL A 236 12.68 11.75 -15.73
CA VAL A 236 13.51 10.65 -16.24
C VAL A 236 12.59 9.51 -16.58
N ASP A 237 12.38 9.21 -17.85
CA ASP A 237 11.44 8.16 -18.26
C ASP A 237 11.92 7.40 -19.50
N LEU A 238 11.33 6.20 -19.69
CA LEU A 238 11.54 5.35 -20.88
C LEU A 238 10.82 5.87 -22.12
N PHE A 239 9.70 6.56 -21.93
CA PHE A 239 8.80 7.01 -22.97
C PHE A 239 8.39 8.46 -22.75
N MET A 240 7.98 9.12 -23.81
CA MET A 240 7.31 10.43 -23.71
C MET A 240 5.88 10.23 -23.20
N THR A 241 5.77 9.98 -21.89
CA THR A 241 4.51 9.76 -21.18
C THR A 241 3.69 11.05 -21.07
N ASP A 242 2.45 10.93 -20.60
CA ASP A 242 1.64 12.13 -20.36
C ASP A 242 2.22 13.01 -19.25
N SER A 243 2.94 12.43 -18.26
CA SER A 243 3.68 13.21 -17.27
C SER A 243 4.91 13.88 -17.87
N ALA A 244 5.71 13.15 -18.62
CA ALA A 244 6.92 13.67 -19.27
C ALA A 244 6.65 14.86 -20.20
N LYS A 245 5.47 14.94 -20.81
CA LYS A 245 5.06 16.08 -21.65
C LYS A 245 4.92 17.42 -20.90
N TRP A 246 4.87 17.36 -19.57
CA TRP A 246 4.82 18.56 -18.72
C TRP A 246 6.21 19.01 -18.25
N ALA A 247 7.21 18.15 -18.37
CA ALA A 247 8.57 18.45 -17.96
C ALA A 247 9.25 19.46 -18.90
N ASP A 248 10.08 20.34 -18.35
CA ASP A 248 10.94 21.24 -19.10
C ASP A 248 12.10 20.47 -19.74
N ILE A 249 12.59 19.43 -19.06
CA ILE A 249 13.62 18.53 -19.54
C ILE A 249 13.17 17.08 -19.33
N VAL A 250 13.29 16.26 -20.37
CA VAL A 250 13.11 14.81 -20.29
C VAL A 250 14.46 14.14 -20.53
N LEU A 251 14.88 13.31 -19.57
CA LEU A 251 16.09 12.52 -19.65
C LEU A 251 15.76 11.07 -19.99
N PRO A 252 16.25 10.51 -21.10
CA PRO A 252 15.92 9.13 -21.46
C PRO A 252 16.67 8.13 -20.57
N CYS A 253 15.94 7.22 -19.92
CA CYS A 253 16.54 6.12 -19.17
C CYS A 253 16.57 4.80 -19.93
N CYS A 254 17.44 3.90 -19.51
CA CYS A 254 17.61 2.57 -20.09
C CYS A 254 16.52 1.60 -19.63
N THR A 255 16.11 0.69 -20.53
CA THR A 255 15.36 -0.51 -20.16
C THR A 255 16.24 -1.50 -19.37
N SER A 256 15.63 -2.51 -18.74
CA SER A 256 16.37 -3.58 -18.04
C SER A 256 17.24 -4.44 -18.99
N LEU A 257 17.00 -4.41 -20.29
CA LEU A 257 17.81 -5.13 -21.28
C LEU A 257 19.06 -4.36 -21.71
N GLU A 258 19.09 -3.05 -21.46
CA GLU A 258 20.14 -2.13 -21.89
C GLU A 258 21.14 -1.80 -20.77
N ARG A 259 20.86 -2.26 -19.54
CA ARG A 259 21.67 -1.92 -18.36
C ARG A 259 22.07 -3.14 -17.55
N SER A 260 23.13 -2.98 -16.77
CA SER A 260 23.48 -3.90 -15.70
C SER A 260 22.88 -3.45 -14.38
N GLU A 261 22.48 -4.39 -13.54
CA GLU A 261 22.03 -4.11 -12.19
C GLU A 261 22.18 -5.33 -11.28
N PHE A 262 22.38 -5.11 -9.98
CA PHE A 262 22.30 -6.15 -8.99
C PHE A 262 20.84 -6.50 -8.69
N LYS A 263 20.54 -7.78 -8.58
CA LYS A 263 19.23 -8.33 -8.22
C LYS A 263 19.36 -9.22 -7.00
N GLY A 264 18.60 -8.91 -5.95
CA GLY A 264 18.44 -9.79 -4.79
C GLY A 264 17.20 -10.67 -4.93
N TYR A 265 17.30 -11.92 -4.51
CA TYR A 265 16.21 -12.89 -4.54
C TYR A 265 16.01 -13.54 -3.17
N PRO A 266 14.80 -14.04 -2.87
CA PRO A 266 14.54 -14.79 -1.63
C PRO A 266 15.54 -15.92 -1.41
N GLY A 267 15.88 -16.18 -0.14
CA GLY A 267 16.86 -17.21 0.22
C GLY A 267 18.31 -16.78 0.09
N CYS A 268 18.56 -15.48 0.20
CA CYS A 268 19.92 -14.90 0.20
C CYS A 268 20.68 -15.10 -1.11
N HIS A 269 20.00 -14.97 -2.23
CA HIS A 269 20.59 -15.06 -3.55
C HIS A 269 20.80 -13.67 -4.16
N ILE A 270 21.91 -13.53 -4.88
CA ILE A 270 22.26 -12.32 -5.61
C ILE A 270 22.75 -12.68 -7.03
N MET A 271 22.46 -11.82 -7.99
CA MET A 271 23.07 -11.84 -9.30
C MET A 271 23.32 -10.44 -9.81
N TYR A 272 24.25 -10.33 -10.75
CA TYR A 272 24.47 -9.11 -11.51
C TYR A 272 24.03 -9.35 -12.96
N THR A 273 22.97 -8.68 -13.36
CA THR A 273 22.48 -8.78 -14.75
C THR A 273 23.39 -7.94 -15.66
N LYS A 274 23.65 -8.46 -16.86
CA LYS A 274 24.44 -7.76 -17.88
C LYS A 274 23.53 -7.27 -19.00
N PRO A 275 23.85 -6.15 -19.66
CA PRO A 275 23.07 -5.68 -20.81
C PRO A 275 23.14 -6.71 -21.95
N VAL A 276 22.00 -6.97 -22.59
CA VAL A 276 21.90 -7.84 -23.77
C VAL A 276 21.83 -7.05 -25.07
N VAL A 277 21.51 -5.78 -24.99
CA VAL A 277 21.51 -4.82 -26.10
C VAL A 277 22.19 -3.52 -25.67
N GLN A 278 22.66 -2.75 -26.64
CA GLN A 278 23.21 -1.44 -26.34
C GLN A 278 22.08 -0.44 -26.01
N PRO A 279 22.35 0.55 -25.16
CA PRO A 279 21.42 1.65 -24.91
C PRO A 279 20.97 2.34 -26.20
N LEU A 280 19.70 2.62 -26.31
CA LEU A 280 19.13 3.29 -27.48
C LEU A 280 19.32 4.81 -27.35
N GLY A 281 19.94 5.41 -28.36
CA GLY A 281 20.20 6.87 -28.43
C GLY A 281 21.08 7.35 -27.29
N GLU A 282 20.58 8.28 -26.49
CA GLU A 282 21.29 8.89 -25.35
C GLU A 282 20.85 8.32 -24.00
N SER A 283 20.10 7.21 -24.00
CA SER A 283 19.59 6.63 -22.76
C SER A 283 20.70 6.11 -21.85
N LYS A 284 20.54 6.33 -20.54
CA LYS A 284 21.46 5.90 -19.47
C LYS A 284 20.69 5.21 -18.33
N ARG A 285 21.40 4.48 -17.49
CA ARG A 285 20.80 3.97 -16.25
C ARG A 285 20.36 5.15 -15.37
N ASP A 286 19.21 5.03 -14.72
CA ASP A 286 18.71 6.05 -13.79
C ASP A 286 19.76 6.47 -12.76
N VAL A 287 20.47 5.49 -12.19
CA VAL A 287 21.51 5.73 -11.18
C VAL A 287 22.74 6.46 -11.75
N ASP A 288 23.10 6.22 -13.01
CA ASP A 288 24.20 6.95 -13.65
C ASP A 288 23.82 8.41 -13.92
N ILE A 289 22.54 8.67 -14.29
CA ILE A 289 22.00 10.03 -14.42
C ILE A 289 22.10 10.78 -13.10
N ILE A 290 21.71 10.13 -11.97
CA ILE A 290 21.82 10.73 -10.64
C ILE A 290 23.27 11.04 -10.27
N VAL A 291 24.19 10.10 -10.51
CA VAL A 291 25.63 10.27 -10.22
C VAL A 291 26.23 11.40 -11.06
N GLU A 292 25.93 11.45 -12.36
CA GLU A 292 26.41 12.52 -13.24
C GLU A 292 25.86 13.88 -12.80
N LEU A 293 24.57 13.95 -12.45
CA LEU A 293 23.94 15.17 -11.95
C LEU A 293 24.62 15.64 -10.66
N ALA A 294 24.85 14.74 -9.70
CA ALA A 294 25.54 15.06 -8.46
C ALA A 294 26.94 15.64 -8.70
N ASN A 295 27.71 15.04 -9.61
CA ASN A 295 29.03 15.54 -9.98
C ASN A 295 28.99 16.93 -10.65
N VAL A 296 28.01 17.16 -11.54
CA VAL A 296 27.85 18.46 -12.22
C VAL A 296 27.43 19.56 -11.24
N MET A 297 26.58 19.19 -10.25
CA MET A 297 26.16 20.12 -9.18
C MET A 297 27.26 20.38 -8.14
N GLY A 298 28.36 19.63 -8.17
CA GLY A 298 29.44 19.74 -7.20
C GLY A 298 29.06 19.27 -5.81
N ILE A 299 28.18 18.25 -5.72
CA ILE A 299 27.82 17.63 -4.44
C ILE A 299 29.05 16.91 -3.88
N ASP A 300 29.41 17.27 -2.64
CA ASP A 300 30.56 16.68 -1.93
C ASP A 300 30.10 15.43 -1.13
N ASP A 301 29.72 14.40 -1.85
CA ASP A 301 29.43 13.07 -1.29
C ASP A 301 30.26 12.02 -2.02
N PRO A 302 31.36 11.55 -1.42
CA PRO A 302 32.26 10.59 -2.06
C PRO A 302 31.59 9.26 -2.41
N LEU A 303 30.60 8.81 -1.64
CA LEU A 303 29.88 7.56 -1.93
C LEU A 303 28.98 7.74 -3.15
N LEU A 304 28.10 8.75 -3.13
CA LEU A 304 27.20 9.03 -4.25
C LEU A 304 27.96 9.25 -5.55
N CYS A 305 29.02 10.06 -5.50
CA CYS A 305 29.83 10.40 -6.68
C CYS A 305 30.74 9.26 -7.18
N SER A 306 30.88 8.16 -6.42
CA SER A 306 31.72 7.00 -6.79
C SER A 306 31.10 6.07 -7.81
N GLY A 307 29.81 6.20 -8.10
CA GLY A 307 29.07 5.39 -9.05
C GLY A 307 28.32 4.20 -8.44
N TYR A 308 27.43 3.62 -9.25
CA TYR A 308 26.47 2.60 -8.83
C TYR A 308 27.11 1.38 -8.15
N GLU A 309 28.12 0.79 -8.80
CA GLU A 309 28.76 -0.43 -8.30
C GLU A 309 29.43 -0.22 -6.93
N ASN A 310 30.00 0.94 -6.69
CA ASN A 310 30.59 1.28 -5.40
C ASN A 310 29.52 1.56 -4.32
N CYS A 311 28.42 2.19 -4.70
CA CYS A 311 27.28 2.35 -3.80
C CYS A 311 26.73 0.98 -3.38
N VAL A 312 26.61 0.03 -4.31
CA VAL A 312 26.17 -1.34 -3.97
C VAL A 312 27.20 -2.06 -3.11
N LYS A 313 28.49 -1.91 -3.38
CA LYS A 313 29.56 -2.46 -2.49
C LYS A 313 29.44 -1.90 -1.07
N HIS A 314 29.11 -0.63 -0.91
CA HIS A 314 28.85 -0.05 0.41
C HIS A 314 27.64 -0.71 1.11
N ILE A 315 26.55 -0.94 0.37
CA ILE A 315 25.34 -1.61 0.88
C ILE A 315 25.67 -3.03 1.37
N PHE A 316 26.54 -3.75 0.69
CA PHE A 316 26.90 -5.14 0.99
C PHE A 316 28.18 -5.29 1.83
N ARG A 317 28.75 -4.19 2.36
CA ARG A 317 30.04 -4.18 3.08
C ARG A 317 30.12 -5.12 4.27
N ASP A 318 28.99 -5.40 4.90
CA ASP A 318 28.91 -6.26 6.09
C ASP A 318 28.56 -7.72 5.77
N LEU A 319 28.39 -8.05 4.50
CA LEU A 319 28.05 -9.41 4.06
C LEU A 319 29.28 -10.16 3.55
N PRO A 320 29.38 -11.48 3.80
CA PRO A 320 30.47 -12.32 3.31
C PRO A 320 30.30 -12.64 1.81
N VAL A 321 30.30 -11.59 0.97
CA VAL A 321 30.18 -11.74 -0.48
C VAL A 321 31.18 -10.85 -1.20
N ASP A 322 31.87 -11.44 -2.17
CA ASP A 322 32.71 -10.70 -3.10
C ASP A 322 31.87 -10.25 -4.30
N LEU A 323 31.51 -8.96 -4.33
CA LEU A 323 30.70 -8.41 -5.41
C LEU A 323 31.45 -8.33 -6.75
N ASP A 324 32.77 -8.29 -6.77
CA ASP A 324 33.53 -8.37 -8.00
C ASP A 324 33.41 -9.76 -8.63
N MET A 325 33.38 -10.81 -7.80
CA MET A 325 33.08 -12.18 -8.24
C MET A 325 31.63 -12.29 -8.75
N VAL A 326 30.66 -11.66 -8.08
CA VAL A 326 29.26 -11.64 -8.52
C VAL A 326 29.15 -10.93 -9.89
N MET A 327 29.82 -9.79 -10.09
CA MET A 327 29.82 -9.08 -11.37
C MET A 327 30.47 -9.88 -12.49
N ALA A 328 31.48 -10.69 -12.19
CA ALA A 328 32.15 -11.56 -13.17
C ALA A 328 31.31 -12.79 -13.52
N SER A 329 30.37 -13.19 -12.68
CA SER A 329 29.53 -14.40 -12.89
C SER A 329 28.34 -14.10 -13.80
N ASP A 330 27.88 -15.15 -14.50
CA ASP A 330 26.61 -15.17 -15.22
C ASP A 330 25.53 -15.95 -14.46
N GLU A 331 25.84 -16.45 -13.25
CA GLU A 331 24.96 -17.27 -12.43
C GLU A 331 24.43 -16.51 -11.23
N VAL A 332 23.31 -17.00 -10.69
CA VAL A 332 22.77 -16.55 -9.40
C VAL A 332 23.65 -17.16 -8.29
N ILE A 333 24.19 -16.31 -7.44
CA ILE A 333 25.07 -16.72 -6.35
C ILE A 333 24.29 -16.70 -5.04
N LYS A 334 24.36 -17.80 -4.28
CA LYS A 334 23.84 -17.85 -2.93
C LYS A 334 24.88 -17.28 -1.97
N ILE A 335 24.47 -16.31 -1.17
CA ILE A 335 25.31 -15.77 -0.10
C ILE A 335 25.15 -16.67 1.13
N GLU A 336 26.25 -17.18 1.62
CA GLU A 336 26.31 -18.06 2.80
C GLU A 336 27.39 -17.56 3.76
N GLY A 337 27.19 -17.73 5.06
CA GLY A 337 28.17 -17.37 6.07
C GLY A 337 27.53 -16.84 7.35
N GLU A 338 28.38 -16.45 8.29
CA GLU A 338 27.94 -15.86 9.55
C GLU A 338 27.21 -14.53 9.31
N GLY A 339 26.08 -14.34 9.97
CA GLY A 339 25.25 -13.14 9.84
C GLY A 339 24.38 -13.11 8.58
N VAL A 340 24.45 -14.15 7.71
CA VAL A 340 23.58 -14.25 6.53
C VAL A 340 22.32 -15.02 6.90
N GLY A 341 21.17 -14.42 6.64
CA GLY A 341 19.88 -15.01 6.93
C GLY A 341 18.76 -14.00 6.82
N VAL A 342 17.54 -14.50 6.95
CA VAL A 342 16.34 -13.67 7.01
C VAL A 342 15.87 -13.62 8.44
N LYS A 343 15.72 -12.42 9.02
CA LYS A 343 15.07 -12.28 10.31
C LYS A 343 13.63 -12.73 10.18
N SER A 344 13.27 -13.73 10.96
CA SER A 344 11.93 -14.28 11.00
C SER A 344 11.21 -13.85 12.27
N GLY A 345 9.91 -14.14 12.35
CA GLY A 345 9.14 -13.92 13.56
C GLY A 345 9.74 -14.57 14.78
N GLN A 346 10.31 -15.79 14.65
CA GLN A 346 11.00 -16.45 15.77
C GLN A 346 12.22 -15.66 16.24
N TRP A 347 12.99 -15.08 15.33
CA TRP A 347 14.12 -14.22 15.70
C TRP A 347 13.65 -13.02 16.53
N TYR A 348 12.54 -12.38 16.13
CA TYR A 348 11.98 -11.25 16.90
C TYR A 348 11.44 -11.66 18.26
N MET A 349 10.86 -12.85 18.39
CA MET A 349 10.43 -13.39 19.68
C MET A 349 11.60 -13.59 20.65
N GLU A 350 12.78 -13.93 20.15
CA GLU A 350 14.00 -14.13 20.93
C GLU A 350 14.74 -12.81 21.22
N ASN A 351 14.72 -11.86 20.28
CA ASN A 351 15.57 -10.66 20.31
C ASN A 351 14.80 -9.35 20.52
N GLY A 352 13.47 -9.41 20.54
CA GLY A 352 12.59 -8.23 20.64
C GLY A 352 12.18 -7.66 19.28
N TRP A 353 11.03 -7.02 19.25
CA TRP A 353 10.46 -6.36 18.08
C TRP A 353 11.02 -4.95 17.91
N ARG A 354 10.97 -4.40 16.69
CA ARG A 354 11.40 -3.03 16.40
C ARG A 354 10.33 -2.00 16.78
N THR A 355 9.92 -2.04 18.02
CA THR A 355 8.96 -1.11 18.63
C THR A 355 9.62 -0.49 19.87
N PRO A 356 9.17 0.66 20.37
CA PRO A 356 9.70 1.25 21.59
C PRO A 356 9.73 0.31 22.79
N THR A 357 8.74 -0.57 22.91
CA THR A 357 8.65 -1.55 24.02
C THR A 357 9.43 -2.85 23.77
N GLY A 358 9.90 -3.08 22.56
CA GLY A 358 10.47 -4.37 22.14
C GLY A 358 9.43 -5.50 22.06
N LYS A 359 8.12 -5.19 22.16
CA LYS A 359 7.00 -6.13 22.05
C LYS A 359 6.09 -5.79 20.86
N ILE A 360 5.16 -6.66 20.55
CA ILE A 360 4.04 -6.36 19.62
C ILE A 360 3.13 -5.34 20.31
N GLU A 361 3.00 -4.15 19.74
CA GLU A 361 2.23 -3.06 20.35
C GLU A 361 0.77 -3.02 19.83
N LEU A 362 -0.18 -3.42 20.69
CA LEU A 362 -1.60 -3.08 20.52
C LEU A 362 -1.84 -1.62 20.88
N TYR A 363 -1.26 -1.13 21.99
CA TYR A 363 -1.12 0.30 22.25
C TYR A 363 0.20 0.79 21.65
N SER A 364 0.13 1.73 20.72
CA SER A 364 1.32 2.28 20.06
C SER A 364 1.96 3.36 20.93
N GLU A 365 3.15 3.13 21.45
CA GLU A 365 3.90 4.12 22.22
C GLU A 365 4.29 5.35 21.39
N ILE A 366 4.56 5.17 20.09
CA ILE A 366 4.87 6.29 19.20
C ILE A 366 3.66 7.24 19.09
N ILE A 367 2.48 6.70 18.84
CA ILE A 367 1.25 7.52 18.72
C ILE A 367 0.87 8.07 20.10
N GLY A 368 0.94 7.26 21.14
CA GLY A 368 0.61 7.65 22.51
C GLY A 368 1.49 8.77 23.06
N ALA A 369 2.73 8.86 22.61
CA ALA A 369 3.64 9.95 22.96
C ALA A 369 3.29 11.30 22.30
N HIS A 370 2.38 11.30 21.30
CA HIS A 370 2.03 12.45 20.47
C HIS A 370 0.50 12.71 20.43
N PRO A 371 -0.14 13.01 21.57
CA PRO A 371 -1.58 13.27 21.60
C PRO A 371 -2.01 14.46 20.73
N GLU A 372 -1.09 15.38 20.43
CA GLU A 372 -1.31 16.52 19.53
C GLU A 372 -1.59 16.09 18.08
N TRP A 373 -1.25 14.88 17.67
CA TRP A 373 -1.59 14.38 16.34
C TRP A 373 -3.06 14.02 16.20
N GLY A 374 -3.80 13.86 17.32
CA GLY A 374 -5.20 13.45 17.30
C GLY A 374 -5.45 12.04 16.79
N LEU A 375 -4.43 11.18 16.78
CA LEU A 375 -4.48 9.79 16.33
C LEU A 375 -4.71 8.84 17.52
N ASP A 376 -5.51 7.78 17.31
CA ASP A 376 -5.76 6.78 18.34
C ASP A 376 -4.57 5.80 18.44
N PRO A 377 -3.93 5.64 19.60
CA PRO A 377 -2.85 4.69 19.80
C PRO A 377 -3.30 3.23 19.81
N LEU A 378 -4.60 2.94 20.00
CA LEU A 378 -5.16 1.60 19.93
C LEU A 378 -5.66 1.26 18.51
N PRO A 379 -5.75 -0.03 18.13
CA PRO A 379 -6.51 -0.43 16.95
C PRO A 379 -7.97 -0.03 17.10
N SER A 380 -8.45 0.82 16.22
CA SER A 380 -9.81 1.39 16.29
C SER A 380 -10.45 1.45 14.90
N TYR A 381 -11.76 1.66 14.87
CA TYR A 381 -12.51 1.77 13.63
C TYR A 381 -13.15 3.15 13.49
N THR A 382 -12.90 3.77 12.34
CA THR A 382 -13.56 4.99 11.89
C THR A 382 -14.30 4.69 10.58
N PRO A 383 -15.59 5.03 10.46
CA PRO A 383 -16.35 4.77 9.23
C PRO A 383 -15.85 5.64 8.06
N PRO A 384 -16.01 5.17 6.81
CA PRO A 384 -15.78 6.01 5.64
C PRO A 384 -16.63 7.28 5.68
N ILE A 385 -16.05 8.40 5.25
CA ILE A 385 -16.70 9.71 5.28
C ILE A 385 -17.66 9.84 4.10
N ASN A 386 -18.94 10.06 4.38
CA ASN A 386 -19.93 10.46 3.38
C ASN A 386 -20.28 11.94 3.55
N PRO A 387 -19.92 12.80 2.59
CA PRO A 387 -20.17 14.22 2.70
C PRO A 387 -21.67 14.59 2.59
N ASP A 388 -22.47 13.74 1.95
CA ASP A 388 -23.91 13.95 1.77
C ASP A 388 -24.60 12.59 1.48
N PRO A 389 -25.15 11.91 2.50
CA PRO A 389 -25.77 10.58 2.35
C PRO A 389 -26.99 10.54 1.43
N GLU A 390 -27.72 11.65 1.28
CA GLU A 390 -28.88 11.71 0.37
C GLU A 390 -28.43 11.81 -1.08
N LYS A 391 -27.35 12.52 -1.34
CA LYS A 391 -26.80 12.74 -2.68
C LYS A 391 -25.91 11.61 -3.16
N TYR A 392 -25.16 10.96 -2.25
CA TYR A 392 -24.17 9.94 -2.57
C TYR A 392 -24.49 8.58 -1.89
N PRO A 393 -25.53 7.88 -2.35
CA PRO A 393 -26.00 6.63 -1.74
C PRO A 393 -25.15 5.40 -2.09
N PHE A 394 -24.27 5.48 -3.09
CA PHE A 394 -23.40 4.39 -3.49
C PHE A 394 -21.99 4.56 -2.95
N MET A 395 -21.28 3.43 -2.81
CA MET A 395 -19.87 3.42 -2.47
C MET A 395 -19.05 2.83 -3.62
N LEU A 396 -18.11 3.63 -4.12
CA LEU A 396 -17.20 3.28 -5.19
C LEU A 396 -15.95 2.61 -4.63
N CYS A 397 -15.59 1.45 -5.16
CA CYS A 397 -14.31 0.80 -5.02
C CYS A 397 -13.52 0.95 -6.32
N SER A 398 -12.42 1.64 -6.26
CA SER A 398 -11.45 1.80 -7.33
C SER A 398 -10.09 1.22 -6.91
N GLY A 399 -9.04 1.44 -7.68
CA GLY A 399 -7.68 1.02 -7.33
C GLY A 399 -7.36 -0.45 -7.59
N ALA A 400 -8.30 -1.25 -8.08
CA ALA A 400 -7.98 -2.56 -8.62
C ALA A 400 -7.45 -2.42 -10.05
N ARG A 401 -6.41 -3.19 -10.34
CA ARG A 401 -5.83 -3.27 -11.70
C ARG A 401 -6.42 -4.43 -12.49
N LEU A 402 -6.45 -4.29 -13.79
CA LEU A 402 -6.77 -5.42 -14.66
C LEU A 402 -5.73 -6.53 -14.49
N PRO A 403 -6.11 -7.81 -14.49
CA PRO A 403 -5.19 -8.92 -14.32
C PRO A 403 -4.05 -8.99 -15.35
N ASN A 404 -4.28 -8.46 -16.55
CA ASN A 404 -3.38 -8.51 -17.69
C ASN A 404 -2.54 -7.24 -17.89
N VAL A 405 -2.74 -6.21 -17.05
CA VAL A 405 -1.96 -4.97 -17.07
C VAL A 405 -1.52 -4.59 -15.66
N LEU A 406 -0.49 -3.76 -15.57
CA LEU A 406 -0.01 -3.25 -14.29
C LEU A 406 -0.31 -1.75 -14.19
N HIS A 407 -1.33 -1.40 -13.40
CA HIS A 407 -1.83 -0.02 -13.27
C HIS A 407 -2.16 0.57 -14.65
N SER A 408 -1.56 1.71 -15.01
CA SER A 408 -1.71 2.31 -16.35
C SER A 408 -0.77 1.70 -17.42
N ARG A 409 0.18 0.85 -17.01
CA ARG A 409 1.14 0.22 -17.95
C ARG A 409 0.42 -0.79 -18.84
N LEU A 410 0.94 -0.93 -20.08
CA LEU A 410 0.47 -1.90 -21.07
C LEU A 410 -0.91 -1.61 -21.68
N HIS A 411 -1.62 -0.55 -21.27
CA HIS A 411 -2.84 -0.10 -21.94
C HIS A 411 -2.60 0.30 -23.42
N GLY A 412 -1.38 0.71 -23.76
CA GLY A 412 -0.94 0.96 -25.13
C GLY A 412 -0.64 -0.30 -25.95
N SER A 413 -0.65 -1.50 -25.34
CA SER A 413 -0.42 -2.78 -26.02
C SER A 413 -1.74 -3.32 -26.58
N PRO A 414 -1.94 -3.39 -27.91
CA PRO A 414 -3.24 -3.71 -28.51
C PRO A 414 -3.80 -5.06 -28.07
N TRP A 415 -2.95 -6.09 -27.95
CA TRP A 415 -3.38 -7.43 -27.56
C TRP A 415 -3.78 -7.52 -26.08
N GLN A 416 -3.14 -6.76 -25.19
CA GLN A 416 -3.53 -6.71 -23.78
C GLN A 416 -4.79 -5.87 -23.59
N ARG A 417 -4.88 -4.74 -24.30
CA ARG A 417 -6.05 -3.89 -24.29
C ARG A 417 -7.30 -4.61 -24.79
N SER A 418 -7.17 -5.52 -25.77
CA SER A 418 -8.31 -6.26 -26.34
C SER A 418 -9.02 -7.18 -25.34
N LEU A 419 -8.38 -7.54 -24.21
CA LEU A 419 -8.99 -8.39 -23.18
C LEU A 419 -10.08 -7.66 -22.39
N LEU A 420 -9.95 -6.35 -22.20
CA LEU A 420 -10.97 -5.47 -21.64
C LEU A 420 -10.82 -4.09 -22.28
N PRO A 421 -11.41 -3.90 -23.50
CA PRO A 421 -11.15 -2.71 -24.30
C PRO A 421 -11.75 -1.44 -23.71
N ASP A 422 -12.92 -1.54 -23.09
CA ASP A 422 -13.66 -0.39 -22.58
C ASP A 422 -13.57 -0.27 -21.06
N PRO A 423 -13.42 0.96 -20.53
CA PRO A 423 -13.55 1.19 -19.09
C PRO A 423 -15.01 0.99 -18.66
N THR A 424 -15.22 0.02 -17.77
CA THR A 424 -16.54 -0.35 -17.28
C THR A 424 -16.68 -0.10 -15.79
N VAL A 425 -17.93 0.14 -15.35
CA VAL A 425 -18.32 0.06 -13.94
C VAL A 425 -19.15 -1.19 -13.70
N GLU A 426 -18.70 -2.03 -12.80
CA GLU A 426 -19.48 -3.18 -12.34
C GLU A 426 -20.49 -2.70 -11.27
N MET A 427 -21.74 -3.13 -11.43
CA MET A 427 -22.88 -2.74 -10.58
C MET A 427 -23.74 -3.97 -10.27
N ASN A 428 -24.40 -3.98 -9.12
CA ASN A 428 -25.34 -5.05 -8.82
C ASN A 428 -26.56 -4.97 -9.77
N PRO A 429 -27.04 -6.09 -10.30
CA PRO A 429 -28.22 -6.09 -11.20
C PRO A 429 -29.48 -5.48 -10.57
N ALA A 430 -29.70 -5.64 -9.27
CA ALA A 430 -30.84 -5.02 -8.60
C ALA A 430 -30.75 -3.47 -8.59
N ASP A 431 -29.55 -2.92 -8.46
CA ASP A 431 -29.33 -1.48 -8.55
C ASP A 431 -29.52 -1.00 -10.01
N CYS A 432 -29.04 -1.78 -10.98
CA CYS A 432 -29.26 -1.49 -12.40
C CYS A 432 -30.75 -1.45 -12.73
N GLU A 433 -31.54 -2.41 -12.26
CA GLU A 433 -33.01 -2.43 -12.46
C GLU A 433 -33.69 -1.20 -11.88
N LYS A 434 -33.33 -0.83 -10.62
CA LYS A 434 -33.87 0.37 -9.93
C LYS A 434 -33.57 1.66 -10.71
N LEU A 435 -32.42 1.73 -11.36
CA LEU A 435 -31.96 2.90 -12.11
C LEU A 435 -32.29 2.88 -13.61
N GLY A 436 -32.88 1.80 -14.11
CA GLY A 436 -33.19 1.63 -15.52
C GLY A 436 -31.92 1.54 -16.39
N ILE A 437 -30.87 0.92 -15.88
CA ILE A 437 -29.57 0.76 -16.54
C ILE A 437 -29.44 -0.66 -17.06
N GLU A 438 -29.04 -0.80 -18.33
CA GLU A 438 -28.77 -2.07 -18.98
C GLU A 438 -27.26 -2.24 -19.24
N MET A 439 -26.86 -3.48 -19.56
CA MET A 439 -25.48 -3.77 -19.93
C MET A 439 -25.04 -2.94 -21.15
N GLY A 440 -23.93 -2.24 -21.01
CA GLY A 440 -23.34 -1.44 -22.07
C GLY A 440 -23.87 -0.02 -22.17
N ASP A 441 -24.88 0.36 -21.39
CA ASP A 441 -25.32 1.75 -21.27
C ASP A 441 -24.19 2.68 -20.83
N ASP A 442 -24.22 3.91 -21.31
CA ASP A 442 -23.38 4.96 -20.77
C ASP A 442 -23.94 5.42 -19.42
N VAL A 443 -23.12 5.34 -18.40
CA VAL A 443 -23.43 5.80 -17.04
C VAL A 443 -22.40 6.81 -16.56
N GLU A 444 -22.83 7.74 -15.73
CA GLU A 444 -21.96 8.74 -15.13
C GLU A 444 -21.88 8.51 -13.61
N ILE A 445 -20.67 8.29 -13.11
CA ILE A 445 -20.35 8.29 -11.67
C ILE A 445 -20.05 9.73 -11.26
N VAL A 446 -20.67 10.18 -10.18
CA VAL A 446 -20.51 11.54 -9.65
C VAL A 446 -20.07 11.44 -8.19
N THR A 447 -18.97 12.08 -7.85
CA THR A 447 -18.45 12.23 -6.50
C THR A 447 -18.56 13.68 -6.02
N SER A 448 -18.01 14.02 -4.86
CA SER A 448 -17.99 15.41 -4.34
C SER A 448 -17.17 16.36 -5.21
N ILE A 449 -16.19 15.86 -5.96
CA ILE A 449 -15.24 16.71 -6.72
C ILE A 449 -15.42 16.66 -8.23
N GLY A 450 -16.21 15.72 -8.76
CA GLY A 450 -16.38 15.64 -10.20
C GLY A 450 -17.19 14.44 -10.67
N SER A 451 -17.20 14.23 -11.99
CA SER A 451 -17.90 13.11 -12.61
C SER A 451 -17.10 12.48 -13.74
N MET A 452 -17.36 11.18 -14.00
CA MET A 452 -16.73 10.42 -15.06
C MET A 452 -17.72 9.41 -15.67
N LYS A 453 -17.67 9.26 -16.99
CA LYS A 453 -18.54 8.31 -17.72
C LYS A 453 -17.87 6.96 -17.90
N PHE A 454 -18.66 5.89 -17.75
CA PHE A 454 -18.24 4.49 -17.94
C PHE A 454 -19.33 3.73 -18.69
N LYS A 455 -19.00 2.52 -19.17
CA LYS A 455 -19.98 1.56 -19.64
C LYS A 455 -20.48 0.71 -18.45
N ALA A 456 -21.79 0.57 -18.33
CA ALA A 456 -22.37 -0.27 -17.28
C ALA A 456 -22.10 -1.75 -17.54
N ASN A 457 -21.70 -2.47 -16.48
CA ASN A 457 -21.50 -3.92 -16.49
C ASN A 457 -22.22 -4.55 -15.28
N PRO A 458 -23.51 -4.93 -15.41
CA PRO A 458 -24.24 -5.59 -14.33
C PRO A 458 -23.57 -6.90 -13.92
N SER A 459 -23.28 -7.06 -12.62
CA SER A 459 -22.56 -8.20 -12.08
C SER A 459 -23.06 -8.63 -10.71
N HIS A 460 -23.45 -9.89 -10.56
CA HIS A 460 -23.83 -10.49 -9.27
C HIS A 460 -22.65 -10.63 -8.29
N THR A 461 -21.42 -10.39 -8.74
CA THR A 461 -20.23 -10.39 -7.85
C THR A 461 -20.20 -9.19 -6.92
N ILE A 462 -20.86 -8.09 -7.30
CA ILE A 462 -20.91 -6.83 -6.55
C ILE A 462 -22.15 -6.82 -5.65
N LYS A 463 -22.04 -6.28 -4.43
CA LYS A 463 -23.17 -6.08 -3.52
C LYS A 463 -24.01 -4.87 -3.97
N GLU A 464 -25.29 -4.85 -3.60
CA GLU A 464 -26.14 -3.68 -3.77
C GLU A 464 -25.52 -2.47 -3.04
N GLY A 465 -25.66 -1.29 -3.65
CA GLY A 465 -25.10 -0.03 -3.16
C GLY A 465 -23.60 0.12 -3.38
N GLN A 466 -22.93 -0.82 -4.08
CA GLN A 466 -21.50 -0.74 -4.38
C GLN A 466 -21.24 -0.68 -5.89
N LEU A 467 -20.23 0.10 -6.24
CA LEU A 467 -19.70 0.22 -7.61
C LEU A 467 -18.25 -0.24 -7.61
N PHE A 468 -17.82 -0.87 -8.70
CA PHE A 468 -16.45 -1.30 -8.85
C PHE A 468 -15.91 -0.89 -10.22
N VAL A 469 -14.75 -0.18 -10.22
CA VAL A 469 -14.09 0.33 -11.43
C VAL A 469 -12.62 -0.05 -11.41
N TYR A 470 -12.12 -0.57 -12.53
CA TYR A 470 -10.68 -0.73 -12.75
C TYR A 470 -10.03 0.61 -13.09
N HIS A 471 -8.91 0.92 -12.46
CA HIS A 471 -8.14 2.14 -12.76
C HIS A 471 -7.13 1.93 -13.90
N GLY A 472 -6.57 3.02 -14.38
CA GLY A 472 -5.43 3.04 -15.32
C GLY A 472 -5.79 3.24 -16.77
N TYR A 473 -7.06 3.39 -17.11
CA TYR A 473 -7.49 3.74 -18.47
C TYR A 473 -7.18 5.21 -18.77
N PRO A 474 -6.31 5.52 -19.74
CA PRO A 474 -5.90 6.91 -19.98
C PRO A 474 -7.04 7.82 -20.45
N GLU A 475 -8.05 7.25 -21.12
CA GLU A 475 -9.23 7.98 -21.61
C GLU A 475 -10.35 8.13 -20.57
N ARG A 476 -10.31 7.40 -19.47
CA ARG A 476 -11.30 7.38 -18.38
C ARG A 476 -10.61 7.15 -17.06
N ASP A 477 -9.89 8.16 -16.59
CA ASP A 477 -9.13 8.04 -15.35
C ASP A 477 -10.03 8.29 -14.15
N ILE A 478 -10.37 7.21 -13.46
CA ILE A 478 -11.22 7.27 -12.27
C ILE A 478 -10.59 8.12 -11.15
N ASN A 479 -9.28 8.23 -11.10
CA ASN A 479 -8.58 8.97 -10.04
C ASN A 479 -8.87 10.48 -10.10
N SER A 480 -9.27 11.00 -11.26
CA SER A 480 -9.65 12.41 -11.41
C SER A 480 -10.89 12.83 -10.59
N ILE A 481 -11.71 11.85 -10.20
CA ILE A 481 -12.91 12.09 -9.39
C ILE A 481 -12.83 11.49 -7.98
N ILE A 482 -11.66 11.02 -7.55
CA ILE A 482 -11.43 10.53 -6.19
C ILE A 482 -10.96 11.71 -5.31
N PRO A 483 -11.72 12.14 -4.30
CA PRO A 483 -11.27 13.14 -3.34
C PRO A 483 -10.04 12.63 -2.56
N TYR A 484 -9.17 13.54 -2.12
CA TYR A 484 -7.96 13.14 -1.40
C TYR A 484 -7.99 13.54 0.08
N LEU A 485 -7.60 14.76 0.42
CA LEU A 485 -7.36 15.18 1.81
C LEU A 485 -8.57 15.02 2.73
N GLU A 486 -9.77 15.17 2.20
CA GLU A 486 -11.01 15.09 2.99
C GLU A 486 -11.30 13.67 3.49
N ILE A 487 -10.81 12.65 2.78
CA ILE A 487 -11.14 11.25 3.03
C ILE A 487 -9.92 10.31 3.11
N CYS A 488 -8.69 10.84 2.99
CA CYS A 488 -7.48 10.02 3.11
C CYS A 488 -7.35 9.41 4.51
N ASP A 489 -6.51 8.41 4.64
CA ASP A 489 -6.15 7.84 5.93
C ASP A 489 -5.29 8.85 6.73
N PRO A 490 -5.73 9.31 7.90
CA PRO A 490 -5.02 10.33 8.66
C PRO A 490 -3.67 9.86 9.22
N TYR A 491 -3.46 8.55 9.33
CA TYR A 491 -2.21 7.97 9.84
C TYR A 491 -1.11 7.93 8.78
N SER A 492 -1.47 7.57 7.56
CA SER A 492 -0.51 7.31 6.47
C SER A 492 -0.59 8.29 5.31
N GLY A 493 -1.66 9.06 5.19
CA GLY A 493 -1.93 9.90 4.03
C GLY A 493 -2.31 9.12 2.76
N TYR A 494 -2.60 7.83 2.85
CA TYR A 494 -3.05 7.09 1.68
C TYR A 494 -4.47 7.48 1.26
N PRO A 495 -4.70 7.69 -0.06
CA PRO A 495 -6.03 7.98 -0.59
C PRO A 495 -7.02 6.84 -0.38
N ALA A 496 -8.27 7.17 -0.10
CA ALA A 496 -9.33 6.19 0.12
C ALA A 496 -9.95 5.68 -1.19
N TYR A 497 -9.14 5.18 -2.12
CA TYR A 497 -9.61 4.69 -3.44
C TYR A 497 -10.70 3.63 -3.37
N ARG A 498 -10.90 2.96 -2.23
CA ARG A 498 -11.78 1.79 -2.12
C ARG A 498 -13.04 2.03 -1.32
N SER A 499 -13.28 3.27 -0.87
CA SER A 499 -14.46 3.63 -0.08
C SER A 499 -14.88 5.08 -0.32
N VAL A 500 -15.12 5.42 -1.58
CA VAL A 500 -15.55 6.75 -1.99
C VAL A 500 -17.05 6.79 -2.17
N TYR A 501 -17.75 7.67 -1.46
CA TYR A 501 -19.18 7.84 -1.66
C TYR A 501 -19.49 8.58 -2.96
N CYS A 502 -20.47 8.11 -3.69
CA CYS A 502 -20.83 8.61 -5.01
C CYS A 502 -22.31 8.39 -5.33
N THR A 503 -22.75 8.95 -6.45
CA THR A 503 -23.97 8.54 -7.13
C THR A 503 -23.65 8.07 -8.55
N VAL A 504 -24.59 7.35 -9.16
CA VAL A 504 -24.49 6.90 -10.55
C VAL A 504 -25.81 7.15 -11.24
N ARG A 505 -25.76 7.60 -12.48
CA ARG A 505 -26.94 7.85 -13.31
C ARG A 505 -26.70 7.42 -14.74
N ARG A 506 -27.75 7.01 -15.43
CA ARG A 506 -27.74 6.79 -16.88
C ARG A 506 -27.50 8.10 -17.60
N VAL A 507 -26.73 8.05 -18.68
CA VAL A 507 -26.52 9.17 -19.60
C VAL A 507 -27.27 8.84 -20.89
N ASP A 508 -28.16 9.74 -21.29
CA ASP A 508 -28.92 9.60 -22.56
C ASP A 508 -28.05 9.81 -23.79
#